data_abaf98de513ce15747e685133657a50c
#
_entry.id   abaf98de513ce15747e685133657a50c
#
_cell.length_a   1.000
_cell.length_b   1.000
_cell.length_c   1.000
_cell.angle_alpha   90.00
_cell.angle_beta   90.00
_cell.angle_gamma   90.00
#
_symmetry.space_group_name_H-M   'P 1'
#
loop_
_entity.id
_entity.type
_entity.pdbx_description
1 polymer ?
#
loop_
_entity_poly.entity_id
_entity_poly.type
_entity_poly.pdbx_seq_one_letter_code
_entity_poly.pdbx_strand_id
1 'polypeptide(L)'
;MDKRLAKAIAVVAVVTLAACSEAPKTAITETKTEAVAKKEPPAPAGPVTAKTAFYEMYKPARAWATDFNLLSLSSGEIPGLQSEAGKFGMWTAVFVSPSRNEARTFTYASVDSETSIHKGIEDQGSQAWSGPTPASRPFQSMEWEVDSDAAYKAALEKAEAWVKKNPGKKVTLTLGNASRFPTPVWYVLWGNKSSGYALFVSASTGTVLKAK
;
A
#
# COMPACT_ATOMS: atom_id res chain seq x y z
N MET A 1 54.71 -18.79 -42.35
CA MET A 1 56.05 -18.23 -42.00
C MET A 1 55.95 -17.81 -40.57
N ASP A 2 56.44 -18.66 -39.68
CA ASP A 2 57.71 -18.61 -38.99
C ASP A 2 57.72 -17.54 -37.92
N LYS A 3 58.04 -17.72 -36.74
CA LYS A 3 58.82 -18.64 -35.85
C LYS A 3 58.89 -17.99 -34.47
N ARG A 4 58.70 -18.76 -33.44
CA ARG A 4 59.67 -19.18 -32.39
C ARG A 4 59.88 -18.17 -31.25
N LEU A 5 59.71 -18.69 -30.08
CA LEU A 5 60.66 -19.27 -29.07
C LEU A 5 61.17 -18.18 -28.11
N ALA A 6 61.30 -18.31 -26.84
CA ALA A 6 61.76 -19.29 -25.89
C ALA A 6 61.50 -18.81 -24.45
N LYS A 7 61.15 -19.64 -23.54
CA LYS A 7 61.90 -20.24 -22.41
C LYS A 7 62.76 -19.29 -21.58
N ALA A 8 62.49 -19.22 -20.28
CA ALA A 8 63.53 -19.35 -19.25
C ALA A 8 62.93 -19.77 -17.91
N ILE A 9 63.42 -20.86 -17.41
CA ILE A 9 63.26 -21.50 -16.10
C ILE A 9 64.32 -20.87 -15.17
N ALA A 10 63.97 -20.58 -13.92
CA ALA A 10 64.94 -20.52 -12.83
C ALA A 10 64.34 -21.00 -11.53
N VAL A 11 65.01 -21.97 -10.97
CA VAL A 11 64.72 -22.79 -9.80
C VAL A 11 65.56 -22.25 -8.62
N VAL A 12 65.17 -22.68 -7.37
CA VAL A 12 66.00 -22.71 -6.11
C VAL A 12 65.84 -21.45 -5.25
N ALA A 13 65.53 -21.47 -3.94
CA ALA A 13 65.99 -22.40 -2.89
C ALA A 13 65.05 -22.38 -1.67
N VAL A 14 64.98 -23.50 -1.05
CA VAL A 14 64.43 -23.79 0.29
C VAL A 14 65.38 -23.22 1.35
N VAL A 15 64.83 -22.50 2.37
CA VAL A 15 65.46 -22.38 3.69
C VAL A 15 64.37 -22.59 4.74
N THR A 16 64.48 -23.71 5.43
CA THR A 16 63.78 -24.05 6.66
C THR A 16 64.46 -23.34 7.84
N LEU A 17 63.72 -22.62 8.62
CA LEU A 17 64.06 -22.25 9.99
C LEU A 17 62.85 -22.46 10.89
N ALA A 18 62.94 -23.50 11.69
CA ALA A 18 62.05 -23.75 12.82
C ALA A 18 62.43 -22.81 13.96
N ALA A 19 61.46 -22.01 14.44
CA ALA A 19 61.52 -21.37 15.74
C ALA A 19 60.17 -21.55 16.44
N CYS A 20 60.14 -22.39 17.46
CA CYS A 20 59.07 -22.48 18.44
C CYS A 20 58.99 -21.17 19.20
N SER A 21 57.84 -20.54 19.22
CA SER A 21 57.49 -19.55 20.20
C SER A 21 56.04 -19.78 20.61
N GLU A 22 55.85 -20.21 21.82
CA GLU A 22 54.52 -20.31 22.46
C GLU A 22 53.94 -18.88 22.60
N ALA A 23 52.79 -18.67 22.00
CA ALA A 23 51.97 -17.46 22.26
C ALA A 23 50.69 -17.84 23.02
N PRO A 24 50.23 -17.00 23.95
CA PRO A 24 49.16 -17.34 24.85
C PRO A 24 47.81 -17.45 24.14
N LYS A 25 47.04 -18.47 24.56
CA LYS A 25 45.65 -18.66 24.12
C LYS A 25 44.79 -17.49 24.62
N THR A 26 44.55 -16.53 23.75
CA THR A 26 43.48 -15.58 23.91
C THR A 26 42.19 -16.23 23.42
N ALA A 27 41.31 -16.58 24.33
CA ALA A 27 39.96 -17.05 24.01
C ALA A 27 39.22 -15.93 23.27
N ILE A 28 39.04 -16.10 21.97
CA ILE A 28 38.10 -15.27 21.21
C ILE A 28 36.70 -15.72 21.59
N THR A 29 36.09 -14.97 22.50
CA THR A 29 34.65 -15.08 22.76
C THR A 29 33.94 -14.65 21.46
N GLU A 30 33.44 -15.61 20.69
CA GLU A 30 32.53 -15.32 19.59
C GLU A 30 31.27 -14.69 20.19
N THR A 31 31.18 -13.38 20.13
CA THR A 31 29.94 -12.66 20.42
C THR A 31 29.01 -12.97 19.24
N LYS A 32 28.17 -13.98 19.44
CA LYS A 32 27.04 -14.28 18.58
C LYS A 32 26.13 -13.05 18.58
N THR A 33 26.31 -12.21 17.57
CA THR A 33 25.39 -11.10 17.32
C THR A 33 24.06 -11.73 16.91
N GLU A 34 23.18 -11.95 17.89
CA GLU A 34 21.78 -12.21 17.61
C GLU A 34 21.24 -10.99 16.90
N ALA A 35 20.98 -11.17 15.59
CA ALA A 35 20.20 -10.21 14.84
C ALA A 35 18.83 -10.12 15.52
N VAL A 36 18.63 -9.04 16.27
CA VAL A 36 17.32 -8.69 16.81
C VAL A 36 16.41 -8.50 15.60
N ALA A 37 15.66 -9.53 15.27
CA ALA A 37 14.57 -9.45 14.30
C ALA A 37 13.65 -8.35 14.82
N LYS A 38 13.63 -7.22 14.13
CA LYS A 38 12.72 -6.09 14.39
C LYS A 38 11.31 -6.63 14.28
N LYS A 39 10.70 -6.96 15.40
CA LYS A 39 9.33 -7.48 15.46
C LYS A 39 8.43 -6.43 14.83
N GLU A 40 7.87 -6.76 13.67
CA GLU A 40 6.92 -5.91 12.98
C GLU A 40 5.78 -5.58 13.96
N PRO A 41 5.34 -4.31 14.06
CA PRO A 41 4.26 -3.96 14.99
C PRO A 41 3.04 -4.85 14.70
N PRO A 42 2.33 -5.35 15.74
CA PRO A 42 1.16 -6.17 15.53
C PRO A 42 0.16 -5.40 14.66
N ALA A 43 -0.31 -6.03 13.58
CA ALA A 43 -1.27 -5.44 12.66
C ALA A 43 -2.53 -4.99 13.44
N PRO A 44 -3.11 -3.83 13.09
CA PRO A 44 -4.28 -3.27 13.79
C PRO A 44 -5.40 -4.30 13.98
N ALA A 45 -5.99 -4.34 15.16
CA ALA A 45 -7.08 -5.25 15.50
C ALA A 45 -8.47 -4.58 15.35
N GLY A 46 -8.60 -3.52 14.54
CA GLY A 46 -9.82 -2.73 14.37
C GLY A 46 -9.86 -2.01 13.03
N PRO A 47 -10.83 -1.10 12.83
CA PRO A 47 -10.92 -0.29 11.62
C PRO A 47 -9.66 0.53 11.39
N VAL A 48 -9.21 0.62 10.14
CA VAL A 48 -7.99 1.33 9.74
C VAL A 48 -8.30 2.42 8.72
N THR A 49 -7.39 3.38 8.59
CA THR A 49 -7.47 4.41 7.56
C THR A 49 -7.11 3.82 6.18
N ALA A 50 -7.46 4.54 5.14
CA ALA A 50 -7.16 4.16 3.77
C ALA A 50 -5.65 4.06 3.51
N LYS A 51 -4.84 4.97 4.06
CA LYS A 51 -3.38 4.91 3.90
C LYS A 51 -2.78 3.68 4.56
N THR A 52 -3.26 3.32 5.75
CA THR A 52 -2.82 2.10 6.44
C THR A 52 -3.07 0.87 5.56
N ALA A 53 -4.29 0.70 5.05
CA ALA A 53 -4.64 -0.41 4.17
C ALA A 53 -3.88 -0.36 2.83
N PHE A 54 -3.74 0.83 2.24
CA PHE A 54 -3.01 1.03 0.99
C PHE A 54 -1.55 0.58 1.10
N TYR A 55 -0.83 0.91 2.18
CA TYR A 55 0.56 0.50 2.36
C TYR A 55 0.73 -1.02 2.42
N GLU A 56 -0.24 -1.73 2.96
CA GLU A 56 -0.22 -3.19 2.91
C GLU A 56 -0.43 -3.70 1.49
N MET A 57 -1.42 -3.18 0.76
CA MET A 57 -1.71 -3.57 -0.63
C MET A 57 -0.64 -3.10 -1.62
N TYR A 58 0.13 -2.05 -1.29
CA TYR A 58 1.23 -1.56 -2.11
C TYR A 58 2.33 -2.61 -2.32
N LYS A 59 2.61 -3.42 -1.30
CA LYS A 59 3.66 -4.46 -1.36
C LYS A 59 3.41 -5.47 -2.50
N PRO A 60 2.25 -6.16 -2.54
CA PRO A 60 1.94 -7.08 -3.63
C PRO A 60 1.69 -6.37 -4.97
N ALA A 61 1.15 -5.15 -4.98
CA ALA A 61 0.99 -4.38 -6.21
C ALA A 61 2.36 -4.09 -6.87
N ARG A 62 3.37 -3.69 -6.08
CA ARG A 62 4.73 -3.48 -6.55
C ARG A 62 5.41 -4.77 -7.03
N ALA A 63 5.12 -5.90 -6.40
CA ALA A 63 5.62 -7.20 -6.84
C ALA A 63 4.98 -7.64 -8.16
N TRP A 64 3.71 -7.27 -8.38
CA TRP A 64 3.01 -7.56 -9.63
C TRP A 64 3.50 -6.72 -10.82
N ALA A 65 3.69 -5.40 -10.66
CA ALA A 65 4.13 -4.52 -11.74
C ALA A 65 4.95 -3.34 -11.19
N THR A 66 6.03 -2.96 -11.91
CA THR A 66 6.89 -1.84 -11.51
C THR A 66 6.32 -0.47 -11.91
N ASP A 67 5.44 -0.44 -12.90
CA ASP A 67 4.81 0.75 -13.47
C ASP A 67 3.35 0.96 -13.02
N PHE A 68 2.97 0.27 -11.91
CA PHE A 68 1.60 0.36 -11.42
C PHE A 68 1.23 1.77 -10.92
N ASN A 69 -0.03 2.13 -11.12
CA ASN A 69 -0.66 3.33 -10.58
C ASN A 69 -1.97 2.96 -9.91
N LEU A 70 -2.41 3.75 -8.95
CA LEU A 70 -3.70 3.56 -8.31
C LEU A 70 -4.81 4.10 -9.20
N LEU A 71 -5.85 3.29 -9.44
CA LEU A 71 -7.04 3.71 -10.17
C LEU A 71 -8.15 4.15 -9.21
N SER A 72 -8.35 3.38 -8.14
CA SER A 72 -9.32 3.68 -7.09
C SER A 72 -9.00 2.95 -5.80
N LEU A 73 -9.49 3.51 -4.69
CA LEU A 73 -9.45 2.89 -3.36
C LEU A 73 -10.80 3.11 -2.69
N SER A 74 -11.48 2.05 -2.29
CA SER A 74 -12.84 2.10 -1.75
C SER A 74 -12.93 1.42 -0.39
N SER A 75 -13.69 2.03 0.52
CA SER A 75 -14.00 1.42 1.81
C SER A 75 -14.99 0.28 1.66
N GLY A 76 -14.86 -0.72 2.54
CA GLY A 76 -15.79 -1.83 2.68
C GLY A 76 -16.10 -2.10 4.15
N GLU A 77 -17.16 -2.84 4.39
CA GLU A 77 -17.55 -3.23 5.74
C GLU A 77 -17.21 -4.69 6.00
N ILE A 78 -16.86 -5.01 7.23
CA ILE A 78 -16.77 -6.38 7.73
C ILE A 78 -17.95 -6.60 8.67
N PRO A 79 -18.78 -7.65 8.48
CA PRO A 79 -19.87 -7.97 9.40
C PRO A 79 -19.35 -8.08 10.84
N GLY A 80 -20.03 -7.42 11.77
CA GLY A 80 -19.62 -7.40 13.19
C GLY A 80 -18.57 -6.36 13.56
N LEU A 81 -17.90 -5.71 12.59
CA LEU A 81 -16.95 -4.65 12.85
C LEU A 81 -17.52 -3.29 12.46
N GLN A 82 -17.69 -2.40 13.42
CA GLN A 82 -18.22 -1.07 13.18
C GLN A 82 -17.16 -0.14 12.61
N SER A 83 -17.47 0.52 11.50
CA SER A 83 -16.65 1.58 10.92
C SER A 83 -16.71 2.85 11.77
N GLU A 84 -15.60 3.57 11.90
CA GLU A 84 -15.51 4.75 12.76
C GLU A 84 -14.74 5.89 12.08
N ALA A 85 -15.36 7.07 12.01
CA ALA A 85 -14.71 8.33 11.65
C ALA A 85 -13.78 8.25 10.41
N GLY A 86 -14.24 7.60 9.34
CA GLY A 86 -13.44 7.42 8.11
C GLY A 86 -12.45 6.26 8.15
N LYS A 87 -12.48 5.44 9.20
CA LYS A 87 -11.76 4.18 9.31
C LYS A 87 -12.71 3.02 9.06
N PHE A 88 -12.23 2.01 8.34
CA PHE A 88 -13.04 0.86 7.92
C PHE A 88 -12.27 -0.44 8.16
N GLY A 89 -13.04 -1.51 8.36
CA GLY A 89 -12.47 -2.86 8.50
C GLY A 89 -11.87 -3.39 7.22
N MET A 90 -12.40 -2.95 6.07
CA MET A 90 -11.99 -3.44 4.76
C MET A 90 -11.75 -2.28 3.78
N TRP A 91 -10.75 -2.46 2.91
CA TRP A 91 -10.43 -1.55 1.82
C TRP A 91 -10.13 -2.35 0.56
N THR A 92 -10.64 -1.89 -0.58
CA THR A 92 -10.36 -2.49 -1.88
C THR A 92 -9.65 -1.47 -2.77
N ALA A 93 -8.46 -1.83 -3.28
CA ALA A 93 -7.68 -1.03 -4.19
C ALA A 93 -7.66 -1.66 -5.58
N VAL A 94 -7.86 -0.86 -6.60
CA VAL A 94 -7.64 -1.24 -8.00
C VAL A 94 -6.38 -0.54 -8.49
N PHE A 95 -5.39 -1.32 -8.85
CA PHE A 95 -4.16 -0.85 -9.49
C PHE A 95 -4.20 -1.15 -10.99
N VAL A 96 -3.54 -0.33 -11.78
CA VAL A 96 -3.38 -0.55 -13.21
C VAL A 96 -1.91 -0.52 -13.59
N SER A 97 -1.52 -1.37 -14.54
CA SER A 97 -0.19 -1.37 -15.15
C SER A 97 -0.33 -1.11 -16.66
N PRO A 98 0.13 0.05 -17.14
CA PRO A 98 0.11 0.35 -18.56
C PRO A 98 0.91 -0.64 -19.41
N SER A 99 2.07 -1.09 -18.94
CA SER A 99 2.90 -2.04 -19.70
C SER A 99 2.27 -3.42 -19.85
N ARG A 100 1.40 -3.80 -18.90
CA ARG A 100 0.68 -5.08 -18.92
C ARG A 100 -0.68 -4.98 -19.59
N ASN A 101 -1.22 -3.79 -19.76
CA ASN A 101 -2.61 -3.54 -20.15
C ASN A 101 -3.61 -4.25 -19.21
N GLU A 102 -3.30 -4.25 -17.91
CA GLU A 102 -4.07 -4.95 -16.89
C GLU A 102 -4.44 -4.02 -15.73
N ALA A 103 -5.59 -4.27 -15.14
CA ALA A 103 -5.97 -3.82 -13.82
C ALA A 103 -5.96 -5.00 -12.86
N ARG A 104 -5.44 -4.81 -11.65
CA ARG A 104 -5.41 -5.82 -10.60
C ARG A 104 -6.04 -5.28 -9.32
N THR A 105 -6.87 -6.10 -8.70
CA THR A 105 -7.61 -5.71 -7.51
C THR A 105 -7.07 -6.44 -6.30
N PHE A 106 -6.79 -5.68 -5.24
CA PHE A 106 -6.44 -6.21 -3.93
C PHE A 106 -7.45 -5.71 -2.90
N THR A 107 -7.81 -6.60 -1.97
CA THR A 107 -8.63 -6.25 -0.82
C THR A 107 -7.81 -6.48 0.45
N TYR A 108 -7.84 -5.51 1.36
CA TYR A 108 -7.27 -5.61 2.70
C TYR A 108 -8.39 -5.69 3.73
N ALA A 109 -8.30 -6.67 4.64
CA ALA A 109 -9.17 -6.78 5.80
C ALA A 109 -8.36 -6.68 7.10
N SER A 110 -8.81 -5.85 8.04
CA SER A 110 -8.11 -5.61 9.30
C SER A 110 -8.30 -6.71 10.35
N VAL A 111 -9.36 -7.50 10.21
CA VAL A 111 -9.71 -8.62 11.09
C VAL A 111 -10.29 -9.76 10.27
N ASP A 112 -10.30 -10.97 10.86
CA ASP A 112 -11.06 -12.09 10.34
C ASP A 112 -12.56 -11.88 10.59
N SER A 113 -13.39 -12.47 9.75
CA SER A 113 -14.85 -12.49 9.91
C SER A 113 -15.37 -13.92 9.80
N GLU A 114 -16.47 -14.19 10.49
CA GLU A 114 -17.18 -15.48 10.40
C GLU A 114 -17.69 -15.79 8.97
N THR A 115 -17.77 -14.79 8.09
CA THR A 115 -18.28 -14.88 6.72
C THR A 115 -17.21 -14.99 5.65
N SER A 116 -16.13 -15.75 5.88
CA SER A 116 -15.07 -16.01 4.88
C SER A 116 -14.19 -14.81 4.52
N ILE A 117 -14.17 -13.74 5.32
CA ILE A 117 -13.20 -12.66 5.18
C ILE A 117 -12.01 -12.99 6.08
N HIS A 118 -10.81 -13.09 5.50
CA HIS A 118 -9.58 -13.34 6.23
C HIS A 118 -8.79 -12.04 6.40
N LYS A 119 -8.26 -11.85 7.61
CA LYS A 119 -7.35 -10.74 7.91
C LYS A 119 -6.15 -10.75 6.97
N GLY A 120 -5.77 -9.59 6.48
CA GLY A 120 -4.65 -9.40 5.58
C GLY A 120 -5.07 -9.03 4.18
N ILE A 121 -4.29 -9.44 3.19
CA ILE A 121 -4.51 -9.07 1.79
C ILE A 121 -5.03 -10.26 1.01
N GLU A 122 -6.09 -10.04 0.28
CA GLU A 122 -6.62 -10.95 -0.72
C GLU A 122 -6.39 -10.36 -2.13
N ASP A 123 -5.82 -11.18 -3.00
CA ASP A 123 -5.62 -10.86 -4.41
C ASP A 123 -6.84 -11.34 -5.21
N GLN A 124 -7.63 -10.41 -5.71
CA GLN A 124 -8.84 -10.69 -6.49
C GLN A 124 -8.54 -10.98 -7.98
N GLY A 125 -7.26 -11.00 -8.36
CA GLY A 125 -6.81 -11.25 -9.72
C GLY A 125 -6.79 -10.02 -10.62
N SER A 126 -6.42 -10.28 -11.87
CA SER A 126 -6.27 -9.27 -12.92
C SER A 126 -7.41 -9.34 -13.93
N GLN A 127 -7.70 -8.19 -14.54
CA GLN A 127 -8.58 -8.05 -15.70
C GLN A 127 -7.94 -7.15 -16.74
N ALA A 128 -8.39 -7.25 -18.00
CA ALA A 128 -7.91 -6.37 -19.06
C ALA A 128 -8.24 -4.90 -18.74
N TRP A 129 -7.29 -4.02 -19.01
CA TRP A 129 -7.46 -2.58 -18.86
C TRP A 129 -7.12 -1.88 -20.18
N SER A 130 -8.09 -1.17 -20.75
CA SER A 130 -7.98 -0.52 -22.07
C SER A 130 -7.44 0.92 -22.02
N GLY A 131 -6.86 1.31 -20.89
CA GLY A 131 -6.30 2.65 -20.73
C GLY A 131 -7.21 3.62 -19.96
N PRO A 132 -6.72 4.85 -19.72
CA PRO A 132 -7.46 5.85 -18.96
C PRO A 132 -8.66 6.38 -19.74
N THR A 133 -9.72 6.70 -19.01
CA THR A 133 -10.88 7.43 -19.51
C THR A 133 -11.05 8.75 -18.73
N PRO A 134 -11.82 9.72 -19.21
CA PRO A 134 -12.07 10.95 -18.46
C PRO A 134 -12.63 10.72 -17.04
N ALA A 135 -13.38 9.65 -16.84
CA ALA A 135 -13.99 9.30 -15.56
C ALA A 135 -13.13 8.35 -14.70
N SER A 136 -12.10 7.74 -15.28
CA SER A 136 -11.29 6.70 -14.64
C SER A 136 -9.84 6.84 -15.06
N ARG A 137 -9.15 7.82 -14.49
CA ARG A 137 -7.73 8.08 -14.71
C ARG A 137 -6.93 7.55 -13.54
N PRO A 138 -5.84 6.81 -13.77
CA PRO A 138 -4.94 6.42 -12.71
C PRO A 138 -4.19 7.65 -12.17
N PHE A 139 -3.69 7.53 -10.93
CA PHE A 139 -2.92 8.56 -10.25
C PHE A 139 -1.84 7.92 -9.37
N GLN A 140 -0.83 8.70 -9.04
CA GLN A 140 0.24 8.26 -8.15
C GLN A 140 -0.11 8.52 -6.69
N SER A 141 0.45 7.72 -5.80
CA SER A 141 0.20 7.87 -4.36
C SER A 141 0.64 9.22 -3.79
N MET A 142 1.61 9.90 -4.43
CA MET A 142 2.05 11.25 -4.06
C MET A 142 1.03 12.35 -4.37
N GLU A 143 0.02 12.07 -5.19
CA GLU A 143 -1.08 13.01 -5.46
C GLU A 143 -2.16 12.97 -4.37
N TRP A 144 -2.00 12.08 -3.41
CA TRP A 144 -2.93 11.83 -2.33
C TRP A 144 -2.29 12.14 -0.96
N GLU A 145 -2.51 13.34 -0.44
CA GLU A 145 -1.99 13.82 0.84
C GLU A 145 -2.95 13.54 2.01
N VAL A 146 -4.24 13.69 1.78
CA VAL A 146 -5.30 13.66 2.81
C VAL A 146 -5.85 12.26 2.97
N ASP A 147 -5.70 11.66 4.17
CA ASP A 147 -6.21 10.31 4.46
C ASP A 147 -7.73 10.30 4.67
N SER A 148 -8.31 9.12 4.74
CA SER A 148 -9.76 8.89 4.79
C SER A 148 -10.45 9.48 6.02
N ASP A 149 -9.79 9.47 7.18
CA ASP A 149 -10.30 10.06 8.41
C ASP A 149 -10.39 11.59 8.34
N ALA A 150 -9.35 12.24 7.82
CA ALA A 150 -9.35 13.67 7.59
C ALA A 150 -10.37 14.09 6.52
N ALA A 151 -10.49 13.33 5.43
CA ALA A 151 -11.48 13.57 4.39
C ALA A 151 -12.91 13.39 4.92
N TYR A 152 -13.15 12.35 5.72
CA TYR A 152 -14.43 12.14 6.40
C TYR A 152 -14.78 13.30 7.31
N LYS A 153 -13.85 13.76 8.15
CA LYS A 153 -14.04 14.88 9.05
C LYS A 153 -14.44 16.14 8.30
N ALA A 154 -13.69 16.51 7.26
CA ALA A 154 -13.97 17.69 6.44
C ALA A 154 -15.36 17.62 5.76
N ALA A 155 -15.73 16.43 5.26
CA ALA A 155 -17.04 16.20 4.68
C ALA A 155 -18.16 16.27 5.73
N LEU A 156 -17.95 15.67 6.92
CA LEU A 156 -18.94 15.64 8.00
C LEU A 156 -19.30 17.05 8.48
N GLU A 157 -18.34 17.96 8.59
CA GLU A 157 -18.59 19.36 8.95
C GLU A 157 -19.62 20.06 8.03
N LYS A 158 -19.65 19.67 6.74
CA LYS A 158 -20.64 20.18 5.77
C LYS A 158 -21.92 19.36 5.71
N ALA A 159 -21.85 18.08 6.07
CA ALA A 159 -22.98 17.16 6.04
C ALA A 159 -23.75 17.08 7.36
N GLU A 160 -23.27 17.71 8.43
CA GLU A 160 -23.76 17.53 9.80
C GLU A 160 -25.29 17.65 9.93
N ALA A 161 -25.88 18.67 9.33
CA ALA A 161 -27.33 18.89 9.37
C ALA A 161 -28.11 17.75 8.68
N TRP A 162 -27.58 17.20 7.61
CA TRP A 162 -28.19 16.09 6.91
C TRP A 162 -28.03 14.77 7.70
N VAL A 163 -26.83 14.51 8.22
CA VAL A 163 -26.53 13.31 9.01
C VAL A 163 -27.41 13.26 10.28
N LYS A 164 -27.58 14.39 10.98
CA LYS A 164 -28.48 14.50 12.13
C LYS A 164 -29.93 14.17 11.79
N LYS A 165 -30.40 14.52 10.60
CA LYS A 165 -31.76 14.22 10.12
C LYS A 165 -31.91 12.79 9.60
N ASN A 166 -30.83 12.11 9.32
CA ASN A 166 -30.78 10.77 8.72
C ASN A 166 -29.89 9.83 9.53
N PRO A 167 -30.20 9.55 10.79
CA PRO A 167 -29.38 8.72 11.66
C PRO A 167 -29.26 7.29 11.12
N GLY A 168 -28.14 6.62 11.37
CA GLY A 168 -27.90 5.24 10.99
C GLY A 168 -27.60 5.01 9.50
N LYS A 169 -27.50 6.07 8.70
CA LYS A 169 -27.06 5.91 7.30
C LYS A 169 -25.58 5.54 7.25
N LYS A 170 -25.29 4.43 6.58
CA LYS A 170 -23.93 3.96 6.35
C LYS A 170 -23.17 4.97 5.49
N VAL A 171 -21.89 5.15 5.79
CA VAL A 171 -21.00 5.97 4.99
C VAL A 171 -20.07 5.08 4.18
N THR A 172 -19.78 5.49 2.95
CA THR A 172 -18.74 4.88 2.10
C THR A 172 -17.79 5.97 1.60
N LEU A 173 -16.53 5.64 1.52
CA LEU A 173 -15.49 6.51 0.98
C LEU A 173 -14.86 5.85 -0.25
N THR A 174 -14.71 6.64 -1.31
CA THR A 174 -13.98 6.20 -2.51
C THR A 174 -12.99 7.29 -2.91
N LEU A 175 -11.73 6.93 -3.03
CA LEU A 175 -10.67 7.77 -3.59
C LEU A 175 -10.51 7.44 -5.07
N GLY A 176 -10.43 8.44 -5.91
CA GLY A 176 -10.19 8.28 -7.33
C GLY A 176 -10.29 9.58 -8.11
N ASN A 177 -9.95 9.53 -9.37
CA ASN A 177 -10.20 10.63 -10.29
C ASN A 177 -11.66 10.65 -10.71
N ALA A 178 -12.25 11.84 -10.77
CA ALA A 178 -13.57 12.06 -11.34
C ALA A 178 -13.45 13.10 -12.48
N SER A 179 -14.23 12.93 -13.55
CA SER A 179 -14.10 13.74 -14.79
C SER A 179 -14.17 15.24 -14.58
N ARG A 180 -14.89 15.67 -13.54
CA ARG A 180 -15.10 17.08 -13.20
C ARG A 180 -13.97 17.74 -12.40
N PHE A 181 -13.00 16.94 -11.90
CA PHE A 181 -11.90 17.44 -11.08
C PHE A 181 -10.55 17.09 -11.73
N PRO A 182 -9.56 18.00 -11.70
CA PRO A 182 -8.26 17.75 -12.32
C PRO A 182 -7.37 16.79 -11.52
N THR A 183 -7.59 16.68 -10.22
CA THR A 183 -6.82 15.86 -9.27
C THR A 183 -7.70 14.84 -8.58
N PRO A 184 -7.12 13.81 -7.94
CA PRO A 184 -7.86 12.82 -7.18
C PRO A 184 -8.74 13.45 -6.08
N VAL A 185 -9.88 12.86 -5.86
CA VAL A 185 -10.84 13.30 -4.85
C VAL A 185 -11.36 12.14 -4.03
N TRP A 186 -11.67 12.41 -2.79
CA TRP A 186 -12.51 11.57 -1.97
C TRP A 186 -13.98 11.82 -2.29
N TYR A 187 -14.70 10.79 -2.65
CA TYR A 187 -16.16 10.76 -2.72
C TYR A 187 -16.68 10.17 -1.41
N VAL A 188 -17.28 11.00 -0.57
CA VAL A 188 -17.85 10.60 0.71
C VAL A 188 -19.35 10.55 0.56
N LEU A 189 -19.95 9.38 0.70
CA LEU A 189 -21.39 9.15 0.50
C LEU A 189 -22.02 8.57 1.76
N TRP A 190 -23.02 9.25 2.31
CA TRP A 190 -23.92 8.72 3.33
C TRP A 190 -25.18 8.18 2.69
N GLY A 191 -25.49 6.89 2.95
CA GLY A 191 -26.61 6.18 2.36
C GLY A 191 -26.26 5.57 1.00
N ASN A 192 -27.11 5.78 0.01
CA ASN A 192 -26.91 5.24 -1.35
C ASN A 192 -26.98 6.36 -2.41
N LYS A 193 -26.60 6.02 -3.65
CA LYS A 193 -26.53 7.00 -4.75
C LYS A 193 -27.85 7.68 -5.09
N SER A 194 -28.98 7.03 -4.82
CA SER A 194 -30.32 7.55 -5.19
C SER A 194 -30.96 8.40 -4.11
N SER A 195 -30.67 8.15 -2.83
CA SER A 195 -31.32 8.80 -1.69
C SER A 195 -30.34 9.26 -0.59
N GLY A 196 -29.06 9.21 -0.88
CA GLY A 196 -28.00 9.59 0.04
C GLY A 196 -27.59 11.06 -0.11
N TYR A 197 -26.58 11.41 0.66
CA TYR A 197 -25.90 12.70 0.57
C TYR A 197 -24.42 12.48 0.30
N ALA A 198 -23.89 13.16 -0.70
CA ALA A 198 -22.51 12.97 -1.10
C ALA A 198 -21.76 14.28 -1.22
N LEU A 199 -20.49 14.23 -0.87
CA LEU A 199 -19.55 15.33 -1.02
C LEU A 199 -18.24 14.85 -1.65
N PHE A 200 -17.58 15.77 -2.34
CA PHE A 200 -16.23 15.57 -2.83
C PHE A 200 -15.25 16.35 -1.97
N VAL A 201 -14.16 15.72 -1.58
CA VAL A 201 -13.07 16.34 -0.82
C VAL A 201 -11.80 16.19 -1.63
N SER A 202 -11.04 17.28 -1.81
CA SER A 202 -9.75 17.22 -2.48
C SER A 202 -8.82 16.25 -1.74
N ALA A 203 -8.27 15.26 -2.43
CA ALA A 203 -7.33 14.31 -1.85
C ALA A 203 -5.96 14.94 -1.54
N SER A 204 -5.65 16.10 -2.11
CA SER A 204 -4.40 16.83 -1.85
C SER A 204 -4.53 17.87 -0.74
N THR A 205 -5.69 18.55 -0.62
CA THR A 205 -5.83 19.70 0.32
C THR A 205 -6.83 19.47 1.45
N GLY A 206 -7.69 18.45 1.37
CA GLY A 206 -8.78 18.23 2.32
C GLY A 206 -9.96 19.21 2.17
N THR A 207 -9.95 20.09 1.17
CA THR A 207 -11.02 21.05 0.96
C THR A 207 -12.25 20.37 0.35
N VAL A 208 -13.42 20.64 0.90
CA VAL A 208 -14.69 20.19 0.31
C VAL A 208 -14.96 20.94 -0.99
N LEU A 209 -15.13 20.20 -2.07
CA LEU A 209 -15.31 20.72 -3.41
C LEU A 209 -16.79 20.85 -3.76
N LYS A 210 -17.18 21.96 -4.38
CA LYS A 210 -18.54 22.11 -4.92
C LYS A 210 -18.63 21.33 -6.24
N ALA A 211 -19.65 20.50 -6.37
CA ALA A 211 -20.03 19.99 -7.68
C ALA A 211 -20.53 21.19 -8.53
N LYS A 212 -19.77 21.55 -9.57
CA LYS A 212 -20.23 22.52 -10.58
C LYS A 212 -21.32 21.89 -11.44
#